data_714b51f62564d2435e40c0b223acac77
#
_entry.id   714b51f62564d2435e40c0b223acac77
#
_cell.length_a   1.000
_cell.length_b   1.000
_cell.length_c   1.000
_cell.angle_alpha   90.00
_cell.angle_beta   90.00
_cell.angle_gamma   90.00
#
_symmetry.space_group_name_H-M   'P 1'
#
loop_
_entity.id
_entity.type
_entity.pdbx_description
1 polymer ?
#
loop_
_entity_poly.entity_id
_entity_poly.type
_entity_poly.pdbx_seq_one_letter_code
_entity_poly.pdbx_strand_id
1 'polypeptide(L)'
;RSIRQLASSIDVTLIGIDPNVVQSVSDKWSIGSYTIGKDAYEWSNQNVTTLTLSAQLFVNKNADPEMVNDVTQALVDHIELVRGVHKAMKPLSVKLMKSSKAIEYHPNSKAVYK
;
A
#
# COMPACT_ATOMS: atom_id res chain seq x y z
N ARG A 1 10.56 -0.88 11.65
CA ARG A 1 11.62 -1.42 12.52
C ARG A 1 12.74 -0.40 12.72
N SER A 2 13.27 0.18 11.65
CA SER A 2 14.41 1.14 11.68
C SER A 2 14.12 2.41 12.51
N ILE A 3 12.93 3.01 12.37
CA ILE A 3 12.56 4.23 13.12
C ILE A 3 12.52 3.97 14.63
N ARG A 4 11.95 2.84 15.08
CA ARG A 4 11.90 2.48 16.49
C ARG A 4 13.30 2.22 17.07
N GLN A 5 14.17 1.60 16.27
CA GLN A 5 15.56 1.36 16.65
C GLN A 5 16.34 2.67 16.77
N LEU A 6 16.13 3.62 15.85
CA LEU A 6 16.74 4.94 15.93
C LEU A 6 16.26 5.70 17.17
N ALA A 7 14.95 5.72 17.41
CA ALA A 7 14.33 6.40 18.56
C ALA A 7 14.74 5.83 19.92
N SER A 8 15.24 4.59 19.97
CA SER A 8 15.79 4.03 21.22
C SER A 8 17.18 4.56 21.57
N SER A 9 17.85 5.23 20.65
CA SER A 9 19.24 5.70 20.81
C SER A 9 19.37 7.23 20.82
N ILE A 10 18.46 7.93 20.17
CA ILE A 10 18.44 9.39 20.06
C ILE A 10 17.01 9.92 20.03
N ASP A 11 16.83 11.18 20.40
CA ASP A 11 15.56 11.87 20.22
C ASP A 11 15.26 12.05 18.74
N VAL A 12 14.04 11.70 18.33
CA VAL A 12 13.57 11.80 16.93
C VAL A 12 12.25 12.54 16.84
N THR A 13 12.05 13.25 15.75
CA THR A 13 10.80 13.91 15.41
C THR A 13 10.39 13.55 13.99
N LEU A 14 9.11 13.21 13.80
CA LEU A 14 8.55 13.03 12.45
C LEU A 14 8.24 14.41 11.86
N ILE A 15 8.71 14.63 10.64
CA ILE A 15 8.41 15.83 9.86
C ILE A 15 7.43 15.44 8.75
N GLY A 16 6.29 16.14 8.72
CA GLY A 16 5.28 15.97 7.68
C GLY A 16 5.72 16.60 6.35
N ILE A 17 5.16 16.06 5.27
CA ILE A 17 5.30 16.65 3.94
C ILE A 17 4.11 17.60 3.73
N ASP A 18 4.37 18.78 3.16
CA ASP A 18 3.32 19.74 2.82
C ASP A 18 2.24 19.08 1.96
N PRO A 19 0.94 19.26 2.29
CA PRO A 19 -0.15 18.61 1.54
C PRO A 19 -0.16 18.92 0.03
N ASN A 20 0.24 20.12 -0.37
CA ASN A 20 0.31 20.48 -1.79
C ASN A 20 1.44 19.73 -2.50
N VAL A 21 2.56 19.51 -1.81
CA VAL A 21 3.66 18.69 -2.32
C VAL A 21 3.23 17.24 -2.42
N VAL A 22 2.56 16.70 -1.41
CA VAL A 22 2.00 15.35 -1.43
C VAL A 22 1.05 15.18 -2.62
N GLN A 23 0.13 16.13 -2.82
CA GLN A 23 -0.82 16.08 -3.93
C GLN A 23 -0.10 16.12 -5.29
N SER A 24 0.83 17.04 -5.48
CA SER A 24 1.61 17.17 -6.73
C SER A 24 2.39 15.92 -7.08
N VAL A 25 3.04 15.30 -6.08
CA VAL A 25 3.79 14.04 -6.27
C VAL A 25 2.85 12.87 -6.54
N SER A 26 1.72 12.81 -5.83
CA SER A 26 0.71 11.76 -6.03
C SER A 26 0.15 11.78 -7.45
N ASP A 27 -0.17 12.97 -7.95
CA ASP A 27 -0.73 13.13 -9.30
C ASP A 27 0.29 12.80 -10.39
N LYS A 28 1.53 13.21 -10.21
CA LYS A 28 2.59 13.00 -11.19
C LYS A 28 3.10 11.56 -11.25
N TRP A 29 3.17 10.88 -10.11
CA TRP A 29 3.84 9.59 -9.99
C TRP A 29 2.92 8.45 -9.58
N SER A 30 1.62 8.71 -9.43
CA SER A 30 0.63 7.73 -8.94
C SER A 30 1.01 7.10 -7.59
N ILE A 31 1.69 7.88 -6.74
CA ILE A 31 2.08 7.50 -5.40
C ILE A 31 0.94 7.88 -4.44
N GLY A 32 0.63 7.02 -3.47
CA GLY A 32 -0.41 7.30 -2.49
C GLY A 32 0.06 8.26 -1.38
N SER A 33 -0.89 8.81 -0.63
CA SER A 33 -0.64 9.52 0.62
C SER A 33 -1.05 8.66 1.81
N TYR A 34 -0.42 8.89 2.96
CA TYR A 34 -0.72 8.21 4.21
C TYR A 34 -0.52 9.16 5.39
N THR A 35 -1.41 9.07 6.38
CA THR A 35 -1.24 9.79 7.63
C THR A 35 -0.75 8.83 8.71
N ILE A 36 0.45 9.07 9.21
CA ILE A 36 0.96 8.41 10.41
C ILE A 36 0.26 9.06 11.60
N GLY A 37 -0.54 8.29 12.31
CA GLY A 37 -1.25 8.77 13.49
C GLY A 37 -0.29 9.15 14.63
N LYS A 38 -0.70 10.11 15.46
CA LYS A 38 0.07 10.53 16.64
C LYS A 38 0.42 9.38 17.59
N ASP A 39 -0.41 8.34 17.61
CA ASP A 39 -0.25 7.18 18.50
C ASP A 39 0.55 6.03 17.85
N ALA A 40 1.11 6.25 16.64
CA ALA A 40 1.89 5.22 15.94
C ALA A 40 3.23 4.91 16.63
N TYR A 41 3.75 5.88 17.37
CA TYR A 41 4.95 5.79 18.20
C TYR A 41 4.71 6.49 19.53
N GLU A 42 5.25 5.96 20.62
CA GLU A 42 5.09 6.49 21.99
C GLU A 42 5.60 7.93 22.15
N TRP A 43 6.61 8.29 21.38
CA TRP A 43 7.22 9.63 21.34
C TRP A 43 6.59 10.58 20.32
N SER A 44 5.64 10.11 19.49
CA SER A 44 4.94 10.95 18.51
C SER A 44 3.74 11.64 19.16
N ASN A 45 3.63 12.95 18.97
CA ASN A 45 2.57 13.77 19.57
C ASN A 45 1.64 14.42 18.54
N GLN A 46 1.87 14.17 17.25
CA GLN A 46 1.10 14.75 16.15
C GLN A 46 0.87 13.77 15.00
N ASN A 47 -0.17 14.03 14.23
CA ASN A 47 -0.41 13.35 12.97
C ASN A 47 0.56 13.88 11.91
N VAL A 48 1.14 12.99 11.13
CA VAL A 48 2.13 13.34 10.10
C VAL A 48 1.71 12.79 8.76
N THR A 49 1.52 13.67 7.77
CA THR A 49 1.23 13.26 6.40
C THR A 49 2.51 12.93 5.65
N THR A 50 2.51 11.81 4.95
CA THR A 50 3.64 11.33 4.15
C THR A 50 3.15 10.65 2.87
N LEU A 51 4.09 10.29 2.00
CA LEU A 51 3.83 9.48 0.82
C LEU A 51 3.84 7.99 1.19
N THR A 52 3.09 7.19 0.44
CA THR A 52 3.07 5.74 0.58
C THR A 52 3.28 5.04 -0.74
N LEU A 53 4.07 3.98 -0.73
CA LEU A 53 4.25 3.06 -1.84
C LEU A 53 3.52 1.76 -1.54
N SER A 54 2.77 1.28 -2.52
CA SER A 54 2.10 -0.01 -2.45
C SER A 54 2.92 -1.08 -3.17
N ALA A 55 3.08 -2.24 -2.55
CA ALA A 55 3.56 -3.41 -3.27
C ALA A 55 2.52 -3.84 -4.30
N GLN A 56 2.99 -4.27 -5.47
CA GLN A 56 2.13 -4.68 -6.57
C GLN A 56 2.59 -6.03 -7.11
N LEU A 57 1.65 -6.85 -7.51
CA LEU A 57 1.90 -8.09 -8.22
C LEU A 57 1.80 -7.82 -9.73
N PHE A 58 2.87 -8.06 -10.45
CA PHE A 58 2.93 -7.83 -11.89
C PHE A 58 2.84 -9.15 -12.64
N VAL A 59 2.23 -9.10 -13.80
CA VAL A 59 2.15 -10.20 -14.75
C VAL A 59 2.42 -9.69 -16.15
N ASN A 60 2.94 -10.55 -17.02
CA ASN A 60 3.08 -10.20 -18.44
C ASN A 60 1.68 -9.96 -19.05
N LYS A 61 1.54 -8.93 -19.88
CA LYS A 61 0.27 -8.63 -20.56
C LYS A 61 -0.29 -9.75 -21.42
N ASN A 62 0.59 -10.65 -21.90
CA ASN A 62 0.26 -11.81 -22.71
C ASN A 62 0.24 -13.12 -21.89
N ALA A 63 0.18 -13.01 -20.55
CA ALA A 63 0.04 -14.20 -19.71
C ALA A 63 -1.29 -14.89 -19.98
N ASP A 64 -1.33 -16.18 -19.71
CA ASP A 64 -2.54 -16.97 -19.84
C ASP A 64 -3.69 -16.33 -19.05
N PRO A 65 -4.80 -15.96 -19.72
CA PRO A 65 -5.94 -15.32 -19.09
C PRO A 65 -6.57 -16.14 -17.95
N GLU A 66 -6.62 -17.46 -18.08
CA GLU A 66 -7.20 -18.36 -17.09
C GLU A 66 -6.32 -18.37 -15.84
N MET A 67 -5.00 -18.52 -15.99
CA MET A 67 -4.06 -18.44 -14.88
C MET A 67 -4.18 -17.09 -14.13
N VAL A 68 -4.28 -15.97 -14.84
CA VAL A 68 -4.41 -14.65 -14.20
C VAL A 68 -5.71 -14.54 -13.42
N ASN A 69 -6.81 -15.06 -13.98
CA ASN A 69 -8.10 -15.12 -13.31
C ASN A 69 -8.00 -15.94 -12.01
N ASP A 70 -7.46 -17.14 -12.09
CA ASP A 70 -7.38 -18.09 -10.97
C ASP A 70 -6.51 -17.55 -9.84
N VAL A 71 -5.33 -17.00 -10.15
CA VAL A 71 -4.46 -16.37 -9.14
C VAL A 71 -5.16 -15.19 -8.47
N THR A 72 -5.83 -14.34 -9.25
CA THR A 72 -6.53 -13.18 -8.71
C THR A 72 -7.72 -13.60 -7.85
N GLN A 73 -8.50 -14.60 -8.29
CA GLN A 73 -9.62 -15.14 -7.53
C GLN A 73 -9.14 -15.78 -6.22
N ALA A 74 -8.09 -16.59 -6.26
CA ALA A 74 -7.51 -17.20 -5.07
C ALA A 74 -7.06 -16.15 -4.03
N LEU A 75 -6.45 -15.04 -4.48
CA LEU A 75 -6.06 -13.94 -3.58
C LEU A 75 -7.27 -13.26 -2.93
N VAL A 76 -8.38 -13.11 -3.66
CA VAL A 76 -9.62 -12.53 -3.13
C VAL A 76 -10.30 -13.50 -2.15
N ASP A 77 -10.43 -14.76 -2.51
CA ASP A 77 -11.13 -15.79 -1.70
C ASP A 77 -10.38 -16.10 -0.40
N HIS A 78 -9.06 -16.02 -0.42
CA HIS A 78 -8.20 -16.31 0.74
C HIS A 78 -7.53 -15.05 1.34
N ILE A 79 -8.18 -13.90 1.21
CA ILE A 79 -7.60 -12.60 1.62
C ILE A 79 -7.19 -12.58 3.11
N GLU A 80 -7.93 -13.26 3.98
CA GLU A 80 -7.59 -13.34 5.41
C GLU A 80 -6.31 -14.14 5.66
N LEU A 81 -6.09 -15.18 4.88
CA LEU A 81 -4.86 -15.96 4.94
C LEU A 81 -3.66 -15.11 4.50
N VAL A 82 -3.82 -14.35 3.42
CA VAL A 82 -2.78 -13.42 2.93
C VAL A 82 -2.48 -12.32 3.95
N ARG A 83 -3.49 -11.78 4.62
CA ARG A 83 -3.32 -10.80 5.72
C ARG A 83 -2.50 -11.38 6.89
N GLY A 84 -2.61 -12.67 7.15
CA GLY A 84 -1.88 -13.36 8.20
C GLY A 84 -0.38 -13.56 7.94
N VAL A 85 0.05 -13.51 6.67
CA VAL A 85 1.44 -13.79 6.30
C VAL A 85 2.42 -12.76 6.87
N HIS A 86 2.06 -11.48 6.85
CA HIS A 86 2.93 -10.42 7.35
C HIS A 86 2.14 -9.20 7.81
N LYS A 87 2.66 -8.48 8.81
CA LYS A 87 2.01 -7.27 9.36
C LYS A 87 1.68 -6.20 8.31
N ALA A 88 2.50 -6.07 7.27
CA ALA A 88 2.26 -5.13 6.17
C ALA A 88 1.06 -5.51 5.31
N MET A 89 0.60 -6.77 5.35
CA MET A 89 -0.57 -7.24 4.61
C MET A 89 -1.89 -7.01 5.34
N LYS A 90 -1.87 -6.63 6.62
CA LYS A 90 -3.10 -6.39 7.41
C LYS A 90 -4.11 -5.44 6.74
N PRO A 91 -3.69 -4.34 6.05
CA PRO A 91 -4.61 -3.44 5.38
C PRO A 91 -5.16 -3.98 4.05
N LEU A 92 -4.68 -5.15 3.57
CA LEU A 92 -5.10 -5.69 2.29
C LEU A 92 -6.63 -5.83 2.21
N SER A 93 -7.19 -5.37 1.13
CA SER A 93 -8.62 -5.45 0.83
C SER A 93 -8.83 -5.42 -0.68
N VAL A 94 -9.95 -5.94 -1.15
CA VAL A 94 -10.31 -5.85 -2.57
C VAL A 94 -10.30 -4.38 -3.04
N LYS A 95 -10.77 -3.45 -2.18
CA LYS A 95 -10.70 -2.01 -2.46
C LYS A 95 -9.26 -1.53 -2.66
N LEU A 96 -8.32 -1.99 -1.82
CA LEU A 96 -6.91 -1.64 -1.96
C LEU A 96 -6.30 -2.27 -3.22
N MET A 97 -6.62 -3.54 -3.50
CA MET A 97 -6.17 -4.24 -4.71
C MET A 97 -6.62 -3.54 -6.00
N LYS A 98 -7.79 -2.88 -5.98
CA LYS A 98 -8.34 -2.11 -7.10
C LYS A 98 -7.82 -0.68 -7.21
N SER A 99 -7.06 -0.18 -6.25
CA SER A 99 -6.77 1.25 -6.10
C SER A 99 -5.54 1.74 -6.86
N SER A 100 -4.71 0.84 -7.40
CA SER A 100 -3.50 1.24 -8.12
C SER A 100 -3.85 2.01 -9.41
N LYS A 101 -3.13 3.11 -9.61
CA LYS A 101 -3.21 3.91 -10.84
C LYS A 101 -1.87 3.92 -11.60
N ALA A 102 -0.87 3.22 -11.07
CA ALA A 102 0.49 3.26 -11.60
C ALA A 102 0.62 2.56 -12.94
N ILE A 103 -0.12 1.47 -13.11
CA ILE A 103 -0.16 0.68 -14.34
C ILE A 103 -1.58 0.16 -14.60
N GLU A 104 -1.81 -0.23 -15.84
CA GLU A 104 -3.07 -0.83 -16.25
C GLU A 104 -3.22 -2.26 -15.69
N TYR A 105 -4.42 -2.59 -15.22
CA TYR A 105 -4.73 -3.94 -14.76
C TYR A 105 -4.88 -4.89 -15.94
N HIS A 106 -4.41 -6.12 -15.77
CA HIS A 106 -4.74 -7.18 -16.71
C HIS A 106 -6.26 -7.37 -16.79
N PRO A 107 -6.87 -7.52 -18.00
CA PRO A 107 -8.33 -7.58 -18.15
C PRO A 107 -8.99 -8.64 -17.25
N ASN A 108 -8.37 -9.82 -17.11
CA ASN A 108 -8.88 -10.92 -16.30
C ASN A 108 -8.79 -10.65 -14.80
N SER A 109 -7.76 -9.97 -14.30
CA SER A 109 -7.74 -9.55 -12.89
C SER A 109 -8.78 -8.47 -12.61
N LYS A 110 -8.98 -7.54 -13.54
CA LYS A 110 -10.00 -6.50 -13.43
C LYS A 110 -11.43 -7.09 -13.35
N ALA A 111 -11.69 -8.19 -14.04
CA ALA A 111 -12.98 -8.87 -14.02
C ALA A 111 -13.31 -9.50 -12.65
N VAL A 112 -12.29 -9.99 -11.92
CA VAL A 112 -12.44 -10.58 -10.58
C VAL A 112 -12.79 -9.52 -9.53
N TYR A 113 -12.30 -8.29 -9.69
CA TYR A 113 -12.49 -7.20 -8.72
C TYR A 113 -13.87 -6.51 -8.81
N LYS A 114 -14.88 -7.17 -9.25
CA LYS A 114 -16.25 -6.59 -9.37
C LYS A 114 -16.83 -6.11 -8.04
#